data_2a2f879a2a6fc4c00596433b3a41e20b
#
_entry.id   2a2f879a2a6fc4c00596433b3a41e20b
#
_cell.length_a   1.000
_cell.length_b   1.000
_cell.length_c   1.000
_cell.angle_alpha   90.00
_cell.angle_beta   90.00
_cell.angle_gamma   90.00
#
_symmetry.space_group_name_H-M   'P 1'
#
loop_
_entity.id
_entity.type
_entity.pdbx_description
1 polymer ?
#
loop_
_entity_poly.entity_id
_entity_poly.type
_entity_poly.pdbx_seq_one_letter_code
_entity_poly.pdbx_strand_id
1 'polypeptide(L)'
;MSEQVGKVDRRTLLKLMGSAGATATVVSACGGTFPTASAESIPGVTGGRWDKTVPLASAGPGGNPNWQTGDSIKFLPPEKMPTSGKAADLLASLPKDQLLTVYERMNASRKWETTMKDIFVGGKDDVYGSFHPYVGEEAIANGVMAALNEDDYIASTHRGHGHLIAKGGDLDKMAAEIFFKETGYNKGYGGSMHITDMSKGIMGMNGIVGASYYLAAGAALRAMVRGTTQVAVAFYGDGGANSPYYFSAVRSSANYKVPVIFVNENNFTYMGVPMATVVPTKYVSDYTRGLDIPHHVVDGNDVAAVYAATKEAAEWARAGKGPSMIEGLTYRWYDHSGFAGARAGADAAWKLPYRSDEEVRAWMSRDPIVRFKAWLLDKKLATANELAKIEADTQAAVDRAITFARESKTPDPAAGVLNTHAVGAERATQFYNRSGFASPRTT
;
A
#
# COMPACT_ATOMS: atom_id res chain seq x y z
N MET A 1 15.93 33.52 -37.00
CA MET A 1 17.05 32.87 -36.30
C MET A 1 16.47 31.69 -35.57
N SER A 2 16.60 30.51 -36.12
CA SER A 2 16.07 29.24 -35.56
C SER A 2 17.19 28.62 -34.75
N GLU A 3 17.04 28.57 -33.42
CA GLU A 3 17.95 27.85 -32.55
C GLU A 3 17.70 26.34 -32.69
N GLN A 4 18.77 25.62 -32.99
CA GLN A 4 18.83 24.18 -33.05
C GLN A 4 18.70 23.62 -31.62
N VAL A 5 17.60 22.98 -31.31
CA VAL A 5 17.47 22.10 -30.14
C VAL A 5 18.28 20.83 -30.46
N GLY A 6 19.41 20.65 -29.78
CA GLY A 6 20.26 19.46 -29.88
C GLY A 6 19.47 18.19 -29.53
N LYS A 7 19.36 17.27 -30.46
CA LYS A 7 18.74 15.94 -30.24
C LYS A 7 19.64 15.11 -29.36
N VAL A 8 19.19 14.83 -28.15
CA VAL A 8 19.78 13.80 -27.27
C VAL A 8 19.48 12.44 -27.90
N ASP A 9 20.49 11.65 -28.25
CA ASP A 9 20.29 10.34 -28.83
C ASP A 9 19.73 9.33 -27.78
N ARG A 10 19.01 8.33 -28.27
CA ARG A 10 18.35 7.32 -27.48
C ARG A 10 19.28 6.51 -26.57
N ARG A 11 20.53 6.34 -26.92
CA ARG A 11 21.53 5.61 -26.11
C ARG A 11 22.02 6.44 -24.93
N THR A 12 22.18 7.74 -25.12
CA THR A 12 22.51 8.68 -24.04
C THR A 12 21.35 8.80 -23.04
N LEU A 13 20.10 8.82 -23.51
CA LEU A 13 18.94 8.82 -22.64
C LEU A 13 18.83 7.54 -21.79
N LEU A 14 19.08 6.38 -22.40
CA LEU A 14 19.04 5.09 -21.69
C LEU A 14 20.18 4.91 -20.69
N LYS A 15 21.36 5.48 -20.96
CA LYS A 15 22.47 5.48 -19.97
C LYS A 15 22.18 6.39 -18.78
N LEU A 16 21.43 7.47 -18.96
CA LEU A 16 21.01 8.38 -17.90
C LEU A 16 19.90 7.76 -17.02
N MET A 17 19.06 6.91 -17.59
CA MET A 17 17.99 6.23 -16.84
C MET A 17 18.47 5.02 -16.03
N GLY A 18 19.67 4.53 -16.26
CA GLY A 18 20.26 3.33 -15.63
C GLY A 18 21.05 3.58 -14.34
N SER A 19 21.25 4.82 -13.92
CA SER A 19 21.97 5.13 -12.69
C SER A 19 21.06 5.79 -11.64
N ALA A 20 21.10 5.28 -10.43
CA ALA A 20 20.28 5.73 -9.28
C ALA A 20 20.52 7.19 -8.81
N GLY A 21 21.21 8.00 -9.62
CA GLY A 21 21.42 9.42 -9.40
C GLY A 21 20.71 10.34 -10.39
N ALA A 22 19.85 9.80 -11.27
CA ALA A 22 19.39 10.48 -12.47
C ALA A 22 18.32 11.57 -12.27
N THR A 23 17.65 11.64 -11.11
CA THR A 23 16.59 12.64 -10.89
C THR A 23 17.13 14.07 -10.82
N ALA A 24 18.34 14.26 -10.29
CA ALA A 24 18.98 15.59 -10.25
C ALA A 24 19.65 15.98 -11.56
N THR A 25 20.09 14.98 -12.35
CA THR A 25 20.89 15.21 -13.56
C THR A 25 20.04 15.47 -14.81
N VAL A 26 18.82 14.96 -14.86
CA VAL A 26 17.87 15.24 -15.97
C VAL A 26 17.42 16.70 -15.96
N VAL A 27 17.28 17.31 -14.78
CA VAL A 27 16.92 18.73 -14.64
C VAL A 27 18.05 19.65 -15.17
N SER A 28 19.32 19.22 -15.04
CA SER A 28 20.47 20.00 -15.51
C SER A 28 20.73 19.86 -17.01
N ALA A 29 20.34 18.74 -17.63
CA ALA A 29 20.59 18.48 -19.03
C ALA A 29 19.62 19.19 -20.00
N CYS A 30 18.49 19.65 -19.50
CA CYS A 30 17.49 20.38 -20.31
C CYS A 30 17.73 21.89 -20.36
N GLY A 31 18.81 22.42 -19.76
CA GLY A 31 19.23 23.83 -19.88
C GLY A 31 18.18 24.88 -19.45
N GLY A 32 17.07 24.45 -18.93
CA GLY A 32 16.03 25.28 -18.34
C GLY A 32 16.24 25.32 -16.83
N THR A 33 16.70 26.43 -16.30
CA THR A 33 16.32 26.82 -14.96
C THR A 33 14.79 26.85 -15.00
N PHE A 34 14.14 25.82 -14.47
CA PHE A 34 12.76 26.03 -14.02
C PHE A 34 12.85 27.22 -13.09
N PRO A 35 12.11 28.30 -13.32
CA PRO A 35 12.05 29.35 -12.35
C PRO A 35 11.74 28.63 -11.04
N THR A 36 12.64 28.68 -10.07
CA THR A 36 12.25 28.53 -8.68
C THR A 36 11.15 29.53 -8.60
N ALA A 37 9.90 29.04 -8.64
CA ALA A 37 8.76 29.92 -8.47
C ALA A 37 9.01 30.58 -7.11
N SER A 38 9.57 31.75 -7.15
CA SER A 38 9.60 32.62 -5.99
C SER A 38 8.15 32.67 -5.53
N ALA A 39 7.92 32.60 -4.25
CA ALA A 39 6.60 32.62 -3.66
C ALA A 39 5.87 33.96 -3.87
N GLU A 40 6.33 34.75 -4.84
CA GLU A 40 5.70 35.95 -5.28
C GLU A 40 4.45 35.59 -6.09
N SER A 41 3.39 35.59 -5.32
CA SER A 41 2.01 35.88 -5.72
C SER A 41 1.63 35.54 -7.16
N ILE A 42 0.95 34.42 -7.33
CA ILE A 42 -0.07 34.37 -8.39
C ILE A 42 -1.07 35.47 -8.03
N PRO A 43 -1.23 36.52 -8.87
CA PRO A 43 -2.14 37.61 -8.56
C PRO A 43 -3.55 37.06 -8.32
N GLY A 44 -4.13 37.30 -7.16
CA GLY A 44 -5.47 36.86 -6.78
C GLY A 44 -5.55 35.72 -5.77
N VAL A 45 -4.44 35.11 -5.37
CA VAL A 45 -4.43 34.08 -4.31
C VAL A 45 -3.89 34.68 -3.02
N THR A 46 -4.74 35.35 -2.26
CA THR A 46 -4.44 35.83 -0.91
C THR A 46 -4.76 34.73 0.09
N GLY A 47 -3.81 34.45 0.99
CA GLY A 47 -4.03 33.51 2.12
C GLY A 47 -4.02 32.04 1.74
N GLY A 48 -3.28 31.68 0.70
CA GLY A 48 -3.23 30.31 0.24
C GLY A 48 -2.37 29.41 1.11
N ARG A 49 -2.83 28.22 1.30
CA ARG A 49 -2.26 26.93 1.70
C ARG A 49 -0.80 26.68 1.33
N TRP A 50 -0.17 27.55 0.60
CA TRP A 50 1.15 27.50 0.01
C TRP A 50 2.13 28.43 0.73
N ASP A 51 1.96 28.66 2.03
CA ASP A 51 2.98 29.35 2.79
C ASP A 51 4.26 28.50 2.80
N LYS A 52 5.14 28.84 1.88
CA LYS A 52 6.42 28.15 1.63
C LYS A 52 7.47 28.49 2.69
N THR A 53 7.13 29.29 3.66
CA THR A 53 8.06 29.72 4.71
C THR A 53 8.24 28.67 5.79
N VAL A 54 7.38 27.67 5.88
CA VAL A 54 7.52 26.57 6.81
C VAL A 54 8.38 25.49 6.16
N PRO A 55 9.60 25.22 6.62
CA PRO A 55 10.38 24.10 6.15
C PRO A 55 9.58 22.80 6.31
N LEU A 56 9.58 21.93 5.30
CA LEU A 56 8.87 20.65 5.37
C LEU A 56 9.25 19.83 6.61
N ALA A 57 10.51 19.92 7.04
CA ALA A 57 11.01 19.29 8.26
C ALA A 57 10.37 19.84 9.55
N SER A 58 9.84 21.06 9.57
CA SER A 58 9.16 21.66 10.72
C SER A 58 7.65 21.44 10.70
N ALA A 59 7.13 20.86 9.65
CA ALA A 59 5.69 20.63 9.46
C ALA A 59 5.13 19.44 10.26
N GLY A 60 5.92 18.82 11.09
CA GLY A 60 5.53 17.61 11.85
C GLY A 60 5.71 16.31 11.07
N PRO A 61 5.40 15.16 11.67
CA PRO A 61 5.55 13.87 11.03
C PRO A 61 4.80 13.79 9.70
N GLY A 62 5.49 13.27 8.67
CA GLY A 62 4.97 13.17 7.33
C GLY A 62 5.08 14.42 6.49
N GLY A 63 5.72 15.48 6.98
CA GLY A 63 5.88 16.72 6.23
C GLY A 63 4.56 17.44 5.91
N ASN A 64 3.44 17.00 6.46
CA ASN A 64 2.14 17.66 6.30
C ASN A 64 1.99 18.81 7.29
N PRO A 65 1.97 20.08 6.82
CA PRO A 65 1.86 21.24 7.72
C PRO A 65 0.54 21.29 8.50
N ASN A 66 -0.45 20.53 8.08
CA ASN A 66 -1.78 20.53 8.69
C ASN A 66 -2.03 19.35 9.63
N TRP A 67 -1.13 18.38 9.71
CA TRP A 67 -1.38 17.18 10.51
C TRP A 67 -1.50 17.46 12.01
N GLN A 68 -0.80 18.50 12.52
CA GLN A 68 -0.86 18.91 13.92
C GLN A 68 -2.09 19.78 14.24
N THR A 69 -2.64 20.45 13.25
CA THR A 69 -3.79 21.34 13.40
C THR A 69 -5.13 20.66 13.15
N GLY A 70 -5.08 19.35 12.88
CA GLY A 70 -6.28 18.54 12.69
C GLY A 70 -6.98 18.30 14.01
N ASP A 71 -8.06 18.98 14.25
CA ASP A 71 -8.86 18.87 15.46
C ASP A 71 -9.54 17.51 15.63
N SER A 72 -9.53 16.67 14.60
CA SER A 72 -10.23 15.39 14.54
C SER A 72 -9.41 14.18 14.97
N ILE A 73 -8.07 14.26 14.97
CA ILE A 73 -7.22 13.11 15.33
C ILE A 73 -6.33 13.48 16.51
N LYS A 74 -6.70 12.96 17.66
CA LYS A 74 -5.84 12.96 18.83
C LYS A 74 -4.96 11.74 18.77
N PHE A 75 -3.72 11.90 18.39
CA PHE A 75 -2.75 10.84 18.52
C PHE A 75 -2.48 10.55 19.99
N LEU A 76 -2.53 9.29 20.33
CA LEU A 76 -2.11 8.83 21.65
C LEU A 76 -0.59 8.95 21.80
N PRO A 77 -0.10 8.92 23.06
CA PRO A 77 1.33 8.79 23.29
C PRO A 77 1.91 7.64 22.46
N PRO A 78 3.15 7.77 21.95
CA PRO A 78 3.75 6.82 21.02
C PRO A 78 3.66 5.36 21.45
N GLU A 79 3.90 5.09 22.72
CA GLU A 79 3.94 3.76 23.33
C GLU A 79 2.57 3.19 23.71
N LYS A 80 1.46 3.94 23.50
CA LYS A 80 0.13 3.53 23.95
C LYS A 80 -0.86 3.48 22.79
N MET A 81 -1.70 2.44 22.82
CA MET A 81 -2.98 2.40 22.13
C MET A 81 -4.10 2.91 23.06
N PRO A 82 -5.30 3.24 22.54
CA PRO A 82 -6.44 3.53 23.40
C PRO A 82 -6.67 2.38 24.36
N THR A 83 -6.48 2.63 25.66
CA THR A 83 -6.83 1.66 26.71
C THR A 83 -8.29 1.79 27.11
N SER A 84 -8.96 2.83 26.66
CA SER A 84 -10.38 3.12 26.91
C SER A 84 -11.01 3.79 25.70
N GLY A 85 -12.33 3.70 25.59
CA GLY A 85 -13.12 4.30 24.53
C GLY A 85 -13.72 3.29 23.56
N LYS A 86 -14.72 3.72 22.80
CA LYS A 86 -15.56 2.83 21.97
C LYS A 86 -14.79 1.93 21.01
N ALA A 87 -13.74 2.44 20.38
CA ALA A 87 -12.94 1.66 19.44
C ALA A 87 -12.15 0.53 20.13
N ALA A 88 -11.53 0.84 21.28
CA ALA A 88 -10.80 -0.16 22.06
C ALA A 88 -11.75 -1.21 22.67
N ASP A 89 -12.92 -0.80 23.16
CA ASP A 89 -13.93 -1.71 23.70
C ASP A 89 -14.49 -2.62 22.61
N LEU A 90 -14.71 -2.08 21.41
CA LEU A 90 -15.16 -2.85 20.26
C LEU A 90 -14.12 -3.89 19.83
N LEU A 91 -12.84 -3.52 19.77
CA LEU A 91 -11.76 -4.46 19.48
C LEU A 91 -11.63 -5.52 20.58
N ALA A 92 -11.74 -5.13 21.85
CA ALA A 92 -11.66 -6.06 22.99
C ALA A 92 -12.84 -7.07 23.04
N SER A 93 -13.92 -6.79 22.32
CA SER A 93 -15.05 -7.72 22.20
C SER A 93 -14.79 -8.89 21.23
N LEU A 94 -13.72 -8.83 20.46
CA LEU A 94 -13.32 -9.96 19.62
C LEU A 94 -12.86 -11.16 20.46
N PRO A 95 -13.09 -12.39 19.99
CA PRO A 95 -12.51 -13.60 20.59
C PRO A 95 -10.98 -13.48 20.73
N LYS A 96 -10.45 -14.05 21.81
CA LYS A 96 -9.01 -13.98 22.10
C LYS A 96 -8.12 -14.51 20.96
N ASP A 97 -8.54 -15.58 20.33
CA ASP A 97 -7.84 -16.21 19.20
C ASP A 97 -7.74 -15.27 18.00
N GLN A 98 -8.80 -14.49 17.73
CA GLN A 98 -8.75 -13.47 16.67
C GLN A 98 -7.79 -12.33 17.02
N LEU A 99 -7.75 -11.88 18.27
CA LEU A 99 -6.79 -10.87 18.72
C LEU A 99 -5.34 -11.37 18.61
N LEU A 100 -5.10 -12.62 18.98
CA LEU A 100 -3.79 -13.24 18.83
C LEU A 100 -3.40 -13.43 17.35
N THR A 101 -4.36 -13.76 16.49
CA THR A 101 -4.15 -13.83 15.03
C THR A 101 -3.79 -12.46 14.45
N VAL A 102 -4.43 -11.37 14.88
CA VAL A 102 -4.05 -10.01 14.49
C VAL A 102 -2.58 -9.73 14.88
N TYR A 103 -2.21 -10.05 16.12
CA TYR A 103 -0.84 -9.86 16.60
C TYR A 103 0.17 -10.70 15.82
N GLU A 104 -0.14 -11.96 15.57
CA GLU A 104 0.68 -12.87 14.75
C GLU A 104 0.92 -12.32 13.36
N ARG A 105 -0.14 -11.90 12.65
CA ARG A 105 -0.06 -11.38 11.28
C ARG A 105 0.68 -10.05 11.19
N MET A 106 0.56 -9.18 12.18
CA MET A 106 1.36 -7.97 12.27
C MET A 106 2.86 -8.29 12.41
N ASN A 107 3.20 -9.24 13.31
CA ASN A 107 4.58 -9.71 13.47
C ASN A 107 5.10 -10.41 12.23
N ALA A 108 4.30 -11.27 11.61
CA ALA A 108 4.66 -11.95 10.38
C ALA A 108 4.95 -10.94 9.26
N SER A 109 4.11 -9.91 9.10
CA SER A 109 4.34 -8.83 8.14
C SER A 109 5.67 -8.12 8.40
N ARG A 110 5.92 -7.65 9.63
CA ARG A 110 7.17 -6.96 9.97
C ARG A 110 8.41 -7.82 9.69
N LYS A 111 8.40 -9.06 10.13
CA LYS A 111 9.54 -9.99 9.96
C LYS A 111 9.74 -10.36 8.51
N TRP A 112 8.65 -10.64 7.79
CA TRP A 112 8.68 -10.88 6.35
C TRP A 112 9.34 -9.71 5.60
N GLU A 113 8.83 -8.50 5.78
CA GLU A 113 9.28 -7.31 5.08
C GLU A 113 10.75 -6.98 5.39
N THR A 114 11.16 -7.10 6.64
CA THR A 114 12.56 -6.84 7.02
C THR A 114 13.50 -7.90 6.47
N THR A 115 13.12 -9.18 6.52
CA THR A 115 13.92 -10.28 5.96
C THR A 115 14.03 -10.15 4.44
N MET A 116 12.92 -9.90 3.75
CA MET A 116 12.92 -9.73 2.29
C MET A 116 13.73 -8.51 1.86
N LYS A 117 13.57 -7.38 2.57
CA LYS A 117 14.40 -6.19 2.33
C LYS A 117 15.90 -6.52 2.44
N ASP A 118 16.29 -7.24 3.48
CA ASP A 118 17.69 -7.60 3.69
C ASP A 118 18.22 -8.55 2.60
N ILE A 119 17.39 -9.44 2.10
CA ILE A 119 17.71 -10.30 0.95
C ILE A 119 17.94 -9.45 -0.31
N PHE A 120 17.03 -8.52 -0.62
CA PHE A 120 17.16 -7.63 -1.77
C PHE A 120 18.40 -6.73 -1.69
N VAL A 121 18.65 -6.12 -0.52
CA VAL A 121 19.82 -5.25 -0.31
C VAL A 121 21.12 -6.06 -0.27
N GLY A 122 21.07 -7.28 0.25
CA GLY A 122 22.22 -8.18 0.38
C GLY A 122 22.72 -8.73 -0.96
N GLY A 123 21.88 -8.81 -1.98
CA GLY A 123 22.23 -9.21 -3.35
C GLY A 123 22.81 -10.62 -3.48
N LYS A 124 22.50 -11.51 -2.53
CA LYS A 124 23.05 -12.89 -2.51
C LYS A 124 22.13 -13.91 -3.18
N ASP A 125 20.86 -13.60 -3.25
CA ASP A 125 19.84 -14.43 -3.87
C ASP A 125 19.43 -13.83 -5.24
N ASP A 126 18.96 -14.68 -6.16
CA ASP A 126 18.46 -14.27 -7.46
C ASP A 126 17.07 -13.65 -7.35
N VAL A 127 16.99 -12.50 -6.68
CA VAL A 127 15.77 -11.72 -6.48
C VAL A 127 15.89 -10.42 -7.23
N TYR A 128 14.95 -10.14 -8.11
CA TYR A 128 15.02 -9.00 -9.03
C TYR A 128 13.77 -8.12 -8.92
N GLY A 129 13.85 -6.92 -9.50
CA GLY A 129 12.74 -5.98 -9.58
C GLY A 129 12.67 -5.02 -8.41
N SER A 130 11.52 -4.43 -8.21
CA SER A 130 11.28 -3.45 -7.15
C SER A 130 10.55 -4.10 -5.98
N PHE A 131 11.12 -4.00 -4.80
CA PHE A 131 10.51 -4.43 -3.54
C PHE A 131 10.07 -3.20 -2.75
N HIS A 132 8.80 -3.17 -2.34
CA HIS A 132 8.22 -2.03 -1.63
C HIS A 132 7.79 -2.46 -0.23
N PRO A 133 8.63 -2.21 0.81
CA PRO A 133 8.34 -2.68 2.16
C PRO A 133 7.09 -2.04 2.77
N TYR A 134 6.30 -2.83 3.49
CA TYR A 134 5.10 -2.41 4.22
C TYR A 134 5.39 -2.03 5.69
N VAL A 135 6.65 -1.96 6.08
CA VAL A 135 7.09 -1.73 7.45
C VAL A 135 6.63 -0.37 7.99
N GLY A 136 5.91 -0.41 9.11
CA GLY A 136 5.34 0.77 9.79
C GLY A 136 3.84 0.94 9.57
N GLU A 137 3.24 0.21 8.63
CA GLU A 137 1.83 0.36 8.21
C GLU A 137 0.95 -0.84 8.65
N GLU A 138 1.50 -1.78 9.44
CA GLU A 138 0.88 -3.09 9.75
C GLU A 138 -0.49 -2.99 10.42
N ALA A 139 -0.78 -1.90 11.16
CA ALA A 139 -2.06 -1.75 11.83
C ALA A 139 -3.22 -1.53 10.86
N ILE A 140 -2.99 -0.87 9.71
CA ILE A 140 -4.05 -0.65 8.71
C ILE A 140 -4.49 -1.99 8.13
N ALA A 141 -3.56 -2.77 7.57
CA ALA A 141 -3.89 -4.06 7.00
C ALA A 141 -4.64 -4.96 7.98
N ASN A 142 -4.12 -5.07 9.20
CA ASN A 142 -4.66 -6.00 10.19
C ASN A 142 -5.96 -5.50 10.83
N GLY A 143 -6.11 -4.21 11.06
CA GLY A 143 -7.36 -3.61 11.53
C GLY A 143 -8.49 -3.76 10.52
N VAL A 144 -8.19 -3.58 9.23
CA VAL A 144 -9.15 -3.80 8.13
C VAL A 144 -9.55 -5.28 8.08
N MET A 145 -8.58 -6.21 8.04
CA MET A 145 -8.88 -7.64 7.91
C MET A 145 -9.63 -8.21 9.12
N ALA A 146 -9.40 -7.69 10.32
CA ALA A 146 -10.14 -8.09 11.52
C ALA A 146 -11.64 -7.73 11.46
N ALA A 147 -12.02 -6.74 10.65
CA ALA A 147 -13.41 -6.32 10.47
C ALA A 147 -14.13 -6.95 9.27
N LEU A 148 -13.39 -7.61 8.39
CA LEU A 148 -13.93 -8.25 7.20
C LEU A 148 -14.30 -9.72 7.44
N ASN A 149 -15.20 -10.23 6.61
CA ASN A 149 -15.48 -11.66 6.51
C ASN A 149 -14.37 -12.32 5.65
N GLU A 150 -14.21 -13.63 5.81
CA GLU A 150 -13.23 -14.39 5.03
C GLU A 150 -13.47 -14.32 3.52
N ASP A 151 -14.73 -14.27 3.10
CA ASP A 151 -15.16 -14.26 1.70
C ASP A 151 -15.25 -12.86 1.09
N ASP A 152 -14.93 -11.80 1.83
CA ASP A 152 -14.81 -10.43 1.31
C ASP A 152 -13.56 -10.29 0.42
N TYR A 153 -13.65 -9.40 -0.57
CA TYR A 153 -12.58 -9.18 -1.52
C TYR A 153 -11.67 -8.02 -1.12
N ILE A 154 -10.39 -8.14 -1.47
CA ILE A 154 -9.44 -7.04 -1.40
C ILE A 154 -8.72 -6.86 -2.74
N ALA A 155 -8.51 -5.62 -3.14
CA ALA A 155 -7.59 -5.23 -4.22
C ALA A 155 -6.50 -4.34 -3.62
N SER A 156 -5.26 -4.72 -3.86
CA SER A 156 -4.10 -4.18 -3.19
C SER A 156 -3.24 -3.30 -4.10
N THR A 157 -2.14 -2.79 -3.57
CA THR A 157 -1.16 -1.94 -4.24
C THR A 157 0.13 -2.70 -4.50
N HIS A 158 1.13 -2.02 -5.05
CA HIS A 158 2.50 -2.52 -5.18
C HIS A 158 3.18 -2.84 -3.82
N ARG A 159 2.62 -2.33 -2.70
CA ARG A 159 3.10 -2.50 -1.31
C ARG A 159 2.19 -3.47 -0.52
N GLY A 160 1.63 -4.46 -1.17
CA GLY A 160 0.53 -5.23 -0.62
C GLY A 160 0.89 -6.48 0.18
N HIS A 161 2.17 -6.75 0.47
CA HIS A 161 2.54 -7.96 1.22
C HIS A 161 1.85 -8.02 2.58
N GLY A 162 1.81 -6.88 3.30
CA GLY A 162 1.08 -6.78 4.56
C GLY A 162 -0.41 -7.10 4.44
N HIS A 163 -1.06 -6.69 3.34
CA HIS A 163 -2.46 -7.02 3.07
C HIS A 163 -2.66 -8.52 2.84
N LEU A 164 -1.77 -9.16 2.07
CA LEU A 164 -1.82 -10.59 1.81
C LEU A 164 -1.66 -11.38 3.11
N ILE A 165 -0.64 -11.03 3.92
CA ILE A 165 -0.38 -11.67 5.21
C ILE A 165 -1.55 -11.45 6.16
N ALA A 166 -2.09 -10.24 6.25
CA ALA A 166 -3.25 -9.93 7.07
C ALA A 166 -4.52 -10.69 6.63
N LYS A 167 -4.67 -11.00 5.34
CA LYS A 167 -5.77 -11.82 4.80
C LYS A 167 -5.50 -13.33 4.93
N GLY A 168 -4.36 -13.73 5.50
CA GLY A 168 -3.96 -15.13 5.69
C GLY A 168 -3.31 -15.76 4.46
N GLY A 169 -2.57 -14.98 3.70
CA GLY A 169 -1.73 -15.47 2.60
C GLY A 169 -0.64 -16.42 3.10
N ASP A 170 -0.27 -17.35 2.24
CA ASP A 170 0.73 -18.38 2.50
C ASP A 170 2.14 -17.79 2.29
N LEU A 171 2.95 -17.74 3.35
CA LEU A 171 4.31 -17.18 3.31
C LEU A 171 5.25 -17.95 2.38
N ASP A 172 5.10 -19.27 2.32
CA ASP A 172 5.94 -20.14 1.47
C ASP A 172 5.72 -19.79 0.00
N LYS A 173 4.44 -19.64 -0.42
CA LYS A 173 4.09 -19.24 -1.78
C LYS A 173 4.44 -17.79 -2.09
N MET A 174 4.33 -16.90 -1.12
CA MET A 174 4.74 -15.51 -1.27
C MET A 174 6.26 -15.41 -1.50
N ALA A 175 7.06 -16.14 -0.70
CA ALA A 175 8.51 -16.20 -0.88
C ALA A 175 8.87 -16.78 -2.25
N ALA A 176 8.28 -17.91 -2.61
CA ALA A 176 8.52 -18.55 -3.91
C ALA A 176 8.18 -17.63 -5.09
N GLU A 177 7.13 -16.81 -4.98
CA GLU A 177 6.78 -15.85 -6.04
C GLU A 177 7.85 -14.75 -6.20
N ILE A 178 8.35 -14.21 -5.09
CA ILE A 178 9.37 -13.16 -5.09
C ILE A 178 10.73 -13.71 -5.59
N PHE A 179 11.01 -14.98 -5.30
CA PHE A 179 12.18 -15.71 -5.78
C PHE A 179 12.01 -16.25 -7.22
N PHE A 180 10.92 -15.89 -7.91
CA PHE A 180 10.61 -16.35 -9.27
C PHE A 180 10.57 -17.88 -9.40
N LYS A 181 9.89 -18.56 -8.47
CA LYS A 181 9.78 -20.02 -8.42
C LYS A 181 8.39 -20.49 -8.85
N GLU A 182 8.33 -21.70 -9.47
CA GLU A 182 7.10 -22.28 -9.99
C GLU A 182 6.05 -22.58 -8.90
N THR A 183 6.47 -22.71 -7.64
CA THR A 183 5.62 -22.93 -6.47
C THR A 183 5.01 -21.65 -5.91
N GLY A 184 5.38 -20.47 -6.46
CA GLY A 184 4.81 -19.18 -6.10
C GLY A 184 3.34 -19.06 -6.53
N TYR A 185 2.63 -18.08 -5.96
CA TYR A 185 1.22 -17.81 -6.24
C TYR A 185 0.91 -17.61 -7.73
N ASN A 186 1.79 -16.93 -8.44
CA ASN A 186 1.70 -16.66 -9.87
C ASN A 186 2.73 -17.49 -10.65
N LYS A 187 3.17 -18.62 -10.10
CA LYS A 187 4.19 -19.51 -10.69
C LYS A 187 5.53 -18.81 -10.97
N GLY A 188 5.86 -17.78 -10.17
CA GLY A 188 7.08 -17.01 -10.33
C GLY A 188 7.06 -15.96 -11.46
N TYR A 189 5.91 -15.68 -12.05
CA TYR A 189 5.81 -14.71 -13.16
C TYR A 189 5.37 -13.29 -12.71
N GLY A 190 4.82 -13.16 -11.51
CA GLY A 190 4.31 -11.89 -11.00
C GLY A 190 5.35 -11.08 -10.23
N GLY A 191 6.22 -11.74 -9.50
CA GLY A 191 7.17 -11.11 -8.59
C GLY A 191 6.48 -10.36 -7.44
N SER A 192 7.24 -9.48 -6.77
CA SER A 192 6.81 -8.80 -5.55
C SER A 192 5.50 -8.01 -5.68
N MET A 193 5.23 -7.38 -6.82
CA MET A 193 4.13 -6.43 -6.96
C MET A 193 2.82 -7.01 -7.55
N HIS A 194 2.77 -8.32 -7.85
CA HIS A 194 1.62 -8.88 -8.59
C HIS A 194 1.07 -10.18 -7.99
N ILE A 195 1.29 -10.40 -6.68
CA ILE A 195 0.81 -11.62 -6.00
C ILE A 195 -0.72 -11.60 -5.92
N THR A 196 -1.35 -12.71 -6.30
CA THR A 196 -2.80 -12.88 -6.36
C THR A 196 -3.21 -14.20 -5.73
N ASP A 197 -4.26 -14.21 -4.89
CA ASP A 197 -4.88 -15.42 -4.34
C ASP A 197 -6.40 -15.28 -4.33
N MET A 198 -7.04 -15.64 -5.43
CA MET A 198 -8.49 -15.56 -5.55
C MET A 198 -9.23 -16.52 -4.62
N SER A 199 -8.59 -17.59 -4.13
CA SER A 199 -9.21 -18.52 -3.18
C SER A 199 -9.50 -17.86 -1.82
N LYS A 200 -8.72 -16.81 -1.49
CA LYS A 200 -8.89 -15.99 -0.28
C LYS A 200 -9.53 -14.63 -0.55
N GLY A 201 -10.06 -14.40 -1.76
CA GLY A 201 -10.60 -13.08 -2.14
C GLY A 201 -9.54 -12.01 -2.36
N ILE A 202 -8.26 -12.39 -2.51
CA ILE A 202 -7.16 -11.47 -2.79
C ILE A 202 -7.07 -11.31 -4.32
N MET A 203 -7.62 -10.20 -4.82
CA MET A 203 -7.67 -9.91 -6.27
C MET A 203 -6.33 -9.52 -6.86
N GLY A 204 -5.34 -9.31 -6.01
CA GLY A 204 -3.96 -9.11 -6.34
C GLY A 204 -3.39 -7.78 -5.91
N MET A 205 -2.07 -7.80 -5.79
CA MET A 205 -1.23 -6.62 -5.77
C MET A 205 -1.12 -6.06 -7.18
N ASN A 206 -0.89 -4.76 -7.30
CA ASN A 206 -0.81 -4.13 -8.61
C ASN A 206 0.20 -3.00 -8.65
N GLY A 207 1.14 -3.08 -9.60
CA GLY A 207 2.11 -2.01 -9.88
C GLY A 207 1.49 -0.78 -10.56
N ILE A 208 0.27 -0.92 -11.14
CA ILE A 208 -0.45 0.20 -11.75
C ILE A 208 -1.19 0.95 -10.66
N VAL A 209 -0.73 2.17 -10.36
CA VAL A 209 -1.34 3.02 -9.33
C VAL A 209 -2.78 3.37 -9.70
N GLY A 210 -3.71 3.03 -8.82
CA GLY A 210 -5.14 3.26 -9.03
C GLY A 210 -5.92 2.11 -9.66
N ALA A 211 -5.28 1.01 -10.06
CA ALA A 211 -6.00 -0.16 -10.59
C ALA A 211 -6.91 -0.83 -9.53
N SER A 212 -6.51 -0.79 -8.26
CA SER A 212 -7.29 -1.35 -7.14
C SER A 212 -8.72 -0.82 -7.06
N TYR A 213 -8.95 0.43 -7.44
CA TYR A 213 -10.27 1.06 -7.35
C TYR A 213 -11.33 0.32 -8.17
N TYR A 214 -11.03 0.08 -9.44
CA TYR A 214 -11.96 -0.59 -10.34
C TYR A 214 -12.07 -2.09 -10.09
N LEU A 215 -10.96 -2.73 -9.69
CA LEU A 215 -10.98 -4.14 -9.33
C LEU A 215 -11.91 -4.38 -8.14
N ALA A 216 -11.75 -3.62 -7.06
CA ALA A 216 -12.62 -3.74 -5.90
C ALA A 216 -14.07 -3.32 -6.20
N ALA A 217 -14.27 -2.20 -6.90
CA ALA A 217 -15.62 -1.78 -7.29
C ALA A 217 -16.33 -2.83 -8.17
N GLY A 218 -15.60 -3.46 -9.09
CA GLY A 218 -16.13 -4.55 -9.92
C GLY A 218 -16.51 -5.79 -9.10
N ALA A 219 -15.67 -6.20 -8.14
CA ALA A 219 -15.99 -7.32 -7.24
C ALA A 219 -17.21 -7.01 -6.34
N ALA A 220 -17.26 -5.80 -5.79
CA ALA A 220 -18.40 -5.36 -5.00
C ALA A 220 -19.69 -5.27 -5.83
N LEU A 221 -19.61 -4.77 -7.07
CA LEU A 221 -20.74 -4.76 -8.01
C LEU A 221 -21.22 -6.17 -8.32
N ARG A 222 -20.30 -7.13 -8.52
CA ARG A 222 -20.66 -8.56 -8.66
C ARG A 222 -21.42 -9.07 -7.45
N ALA A 223 -20.97 -8.76 -6.24
CA ALA A 223 -21.67 -9.16 -5.01
C ALA A 223 -23.09 -8.59 -4.96
N MET A 224 -23.23 -7.30 -5.26
CA MET A 224 -24.53 -6.62 -5.32
C MET A 224 -25.47 -7.25 -6.35
N VAL A 225 -25.00 -7.51 -7.58
CA VAL A 225 -25.80 -8.11 -8.65
C VAL A 225 -26.22 -9.55 -8.30
N ARG A 226 -25.40 -10.27 -7.55
CA ARG A 226 -25.70 -11.64 -7.10
C ARG A 226 -26.50 -11.68 -5.82
N GLY A 227 -26.76 -10.56 -5.17
CA GLY A 227 -27.48 -10.50 -3.90
C GLY A 227 -26.73 -11.14 -2.72
N THR A 228 -25.39 -11.17 -2.78
CA THR A 228 -24.56 -11.64 -1.66
C THR A 228 -24.22 -10.47 -0.72
N THR A 229 -23.76 -10.80 0.50
CA THR A 229 -23.40 -9.79 1.52
C THR A 229 -21.93 -9.40 1.49
N GLN A 230 -21.17 -9.89 0.53
CA GLN A 230 -19.73 -9.59 0.39
C GLN A 230 -19.52 -8.10 0.10
N VAL A 231 -18.45 -7.59 0.67
CA VAL A 231 -17.91 -6.27 0.33
C VAL A 231 -16.55 -6.41 -0.33
N ALA A 232 -16.06 -5.34 -0.94
CA ALA A 232 -14.70 -5.32 -1.44
C ALA A 232 -13.96 -4.09 -0.92
N VAL A 233 -12.67 -4.26 -0.64
CA VAL A 233 -11.77 -3.18 -0.19
C VAL A 233 -10.79 -2.83 -1.29
N ALA A 234 -10.67 -1.54 -1.60
CA ALA A 234 -9.63 -0.98 -2.46
C ALA A 234 -8.58 -0.29 -1.59
N PHE A 235 -7.39 -0.86 -1.47
CA PHE A 235 -6.26 -0.19 -0.84
C PHE A 235 -5.54 0.73 -1.81
N TYR A 236 -5.09 1.88 -1.33
CA TYR A 236 -4.32 2.84 -2.12
C TYR A 236 -3.55 3.81 -1.21
N GLY A 237 -2.44 4.36 -1.71
CA GLY A 237 -1.68 5.40 -1.01
C GLY A 237 -2.15 6.82 -1.35
N ASP A 238 -1.61 7.80 -0.64
CA ASP A 238 -1.82 9.23 -0.88
C ASP A 238 -1.55 9.65 -2.33
N GLY A 239 -0.47 9.14 -2.93
CA GLY A 239 -0.17 9.38 -4.35
C GLY A 239 -1.21 8.81 -5.31
N GLY A 240 -1.81 7.67 -4.96
CA GLY A 240 -2.86 7.03 -5.75
C GLY A 240 -4.13 7.88 -5.86
N ALA A 241 -4.44 8.67 -4.86
CA ALA A 241 -5.61 9.54 -4.84
C ALA A 241 -5.60 10.63 -5.94
N ASN A 242 -4.42 10.94 -6.48
CA ASN A 242 -4.28 11.87 -7.61
C ASN A 242 -4.47 11.21 -8.99
N SER A 243 -4.68 9.89 -9.02
CA SER A 243 -5.01 9.18 -10.26
C SER A 243 -6.41 9.58 -10.75
N PRO A 244 -6.60 9.83 -12.06
CA PRO A 244 -7.93 10.09 -12.62
C PRO A 244 -8.90 8.93 -12.38
N TYR A 245 -8.41 7.71 -12.23
CA TYR A 245 -9.20 6.52 -11.91
C TYR A 245 -9.87 6.62 -10.54
N TYR A 246 -9.26 7.32 -9.57
CA TYR A 246 -9.82 7.52 -8.24
C TYR A 246 -11.20 8.20 -8.32
N PHE A 247 -11.26 9.40 -8.90
CA PHE A 247 -12.50 10.17 -8.99
C PHE A 247 -13.59 9.43 -9.78
N SER A 248 -13.20 8.79 -10.85
CA SER A 248 -14.13 8.03 -11.67
C SER A 248 -14.70 6.81 -10.95
N ALA A 249 -13.86 6.02 -10.27
CA ALA A 249 -14.30 4.84 -9.54
C ALA A 249 -15.15 5.20 -8.31
N VAL A 250 -14.71 6.19 -7.52
CA VAL A 250 -15.43 6.64 -6.32
C VAL A 250 -16.79 7.20 -6.67
N ARG A 251 -16.86 8.10 -7.69
CA ARG A 251 -18.12 8.68 -8.16
C ARG A 251 -19.09 7.63 -8.70
N SER A 252 -18.58 6.68 -9.51
CA SER A 252 -19.42 5.59 -10.04
C SER A 252 -19.95 4.70 -8.92
N SER A 253 -19.10 4.38 -7.95
CA SER A 253 -19.49 3.58 -6.78
C SER A 253 -20.55 4.27 -5.93
N ALA A 254 -20.44 5.58 -5.73
CA ALA A 254 -21.46 6.37 -5.02
C ALA A 254 -22.80 6.35 -5.78
N ASN A 255 -22.76 6.59 -7.08
CA ASN A 255 -23.93 6.68 -7.94
C ASN A 255 -24.74 5.38 -7.97
N TYR A 256 -24.04 4.24 -8.02
CA TYR A 256 -24.66 2.92 -8.07
C TYR A 256 -24.78 2.25 -6.68
N LYS A 257 -24.38 2.94 -5.61
CA LYS A 257 -24.36 2.40 -4.22
C LYS A 257 -23.63 1.07 -4.12
N VAL A 258 -22.49 0.96 -4.78
CA VAL A 258 -21.67 -0.25 -4.79
C VAL A 258 -21.06 -0.47 -3.40
N PRO A 259 -21.12 -1.69 -2.81
CA PRO A 259 -20.62 -1.98 -1.47
C PRO A 259 -19.08 -2.11 -1.43
N VAL A 260 -18.38 -1.03 -1.75
CA VAL A 260 -16.92 -0.95 -1.77
C VAL A 260 -16.41 0.00 -0.69
N ILE A 261 -15.32 -0.37 -0.03
CA ILE A 261 -14.62 0.43 0.97
C ILE A 261 -13.29 0.87 0.37
N PHE A 262 -13.06 2.17 0.29
CA PHE A 262 -11.81 2.75 -0.17
C PHE A 262 -10.93 3.03 1.04
N VAL A 263 -9.80 2.32 1.17
CA VAL A 263 -8.85 2.46 2.29
C VAL A 263 -7.60 3.16 1.79
N ASN A 264 -7.40 4.39 2.24
CA ASN A 264 -6.22 5.18 1.98
C ASN A 264 -5.15 4.93 3.06
N GLU A 265 -3.99 4.48 2.64
CA GLU A 265 -2.78 4.38 3.46
C GLU A 265 -1.98 5.66 3.27
N ASN A 266 -2.37 6.69 4.02
CA ASN A 266 -1.73 7.99 3.94
C ASN A 266 -0.42 7.99 4.73
N ASN A 267 0.68 7.73 4.04
CA ASN A 267 2.03 7.77 4.60
C ASN A 267 2.76 9.09 4.29
N PHE A 268 2.02 10.12 3.87
CA PHE A 268 2.44 11.50 3.65
C PHE A 268 3.49 11.70 2.55
N THR A 269 3.86 10.66 1.82
CA THR A 269 4.92 10.80 0.82
C THR A 269 4.64 9.96 -0.42
N TYR A 270 4.35 10.63 -1.51
CA TYR A 270 4.24 10.03 -2.84
C TYR A 270 5.65 9.80 -3.43
N MET A 271 6.14 8.58 -3.42
CA MET A 271 7.55 8.26 -3.72
C MET A 271 8.49 9.07 -2.79
N GLY A 272 9.17 10.07 -3.33
CA GLY A 272 9.99 11.05 -2.60
C GLY A 272 9.40 12.46 -2.59
N VAL A 273 8.11 12.61 -2.92
CA VAL A 273 7.41 13.90 -2.96
C VAL A 273 6.45 14.00 -1.77
N PRO A 274 6.60 14.97 -0.86
CA PRO A 274 5.68 15.15 0.25
C PRO A 274 4.24 15.35 -0.22
N MET A 275 3.29 14.67 0.41
CA MET A 275 1.86 14.75 0.08
C MET A 275 1.35 16.20 0.06
N ALA A 276 1.79 17.03 1.00
CA ALA A 276 1.38 18.42 1.10
C ALA A 276 1.67 19.27 -0.16
N THR A 277 2.55 18.80 -1.06
CA THR A 277 2.87 19.50 -2.31
C THR A 277 1.98 19.10 -3.49
N VAL A 278 1.28 17.97 -3.38
CA VAL A 278 0.49 17.39 -4.49
C VAL A 278 -0.98 17.16 -4.16
N VAL A 279 -1.33 17.10 -2.86
CA VAL A 279 -2.72 16.97 -2.40
C VAL A 279 -3.22 18.34 -1.91
N PRO A 280 -4.21 18.95 -2.58
CA PRO A 280 -4.66 20.31 -2.28
C PRO A 280 -5.56 20.39 -1.04
N THR A 281 -6.01 19.26 -0.48
CA THR A 281 -6.85 19.18 0.71
C THR A 281 -6.03 18.82 1.95
N LYS A 282 -6.59 19.02 3.14
CA LYS A 282 -5.95 18.64 4.40
C LYS A 282 -5.80 17.12 4.47
N TYR A 283 -6.85 16.42 4.10
CA TYR A 283 -6.91 14.97 4.02
C TYR A 283 -7.26 14.54 2.59
N VAL A 284 -6.81 13.37 2.19
CA VAL A 284 -7.19 12.74 0.91
C VAL A 284 -8.70 12.49 0.86
N SER A 285 -9.28 12.08 1.99
CA SER A 285 -10.72 11.84 2.12
C SER A 285 -11.58 13.08 1.86
N ASP A 286 -11.02 14.29 2.01
CA ASP A 286 -11.73 15.53 1.68
C ASP A 286 -12.12 15.63 0.20
N TYR A 287 -11.48 14.88 -0.70
CA TYR A 287 -11.84 14.80 -2.11
C TYR A 287 -13.27 14.29 -2.36
N THR A 288 -13.82 13.56 -1.41
CA THR A 288 -15.14 12.92 -1.54
C THR A 288 -16.27 13.70 -0.88
N ARG A 289 -15.98 14.83 -0.21
CA ARG A 289 -17.00 15.63 0.51
C ARG A 289 -18.21 16.00 -0.34
N GLY A 290 -18.02 16.23 -1.64
CA GLY A 290 -19.10 16.58 -2.56
C GLY A 290 -19.94 15.38 -3.05
N LEU A 291 -19.60 14.15 -2.66
CA LEU A 291 -20.26 12.93 -3.11
C LEU A 291 -21.13 12.28 -2.03
N ASP A 292 -21.27 12.90 -0.87
CA ASP A 292 -22.03 12.39 0.28
C ASP A 292 -21.64 10.95 0.69
N ILE A 293 -20.34 10.67 0.62
CA ILE A 293 -19.75 9.38 1.02
C ILE A 293 -19.25 9.48 2.46
N PRO A 294 -19.68 8.58 3.36
CA PRO A 294 -19.10 8.50 4.71
C PRO A 294 -17.59 8.32 4.66
N HIS A 295 -16.87 9.08 5.46
CA HIS A 295 -15.42 8.97 5.54
C HIS A 295 -14.92 9.09 6.98
N HIS A 296 -13.89 8.31 7.30
CA HIS A 296 -13.19 8.32 8.57
C HIS A 296 -11.73 8.65 8.34
N VAL A 297 -11.18 9.54 9.17
CA VAL A 297 -9.73 9.78 9.24
C VAL A 297 -9.26 9.29 10.59
N VAL A 298 -8.37 8.31 10.60
CA VAL A 298 -7.95 7.60 11.82
C VAL A 298 -6.44 7.55 11.98
N ASP A 299 -5.98 7.31 13.20
CA ASP A 299 -4.58 6.93 13.46
C ASP A 299 -4.35 5.54 12.84
N GLY A 300 -3.65 5.50 11.69
CA GLY A 300 -3.34 4.28 10.97
C GLY A 300 -2.33 3.36 11.70
N ASN A 301 -1.74 3.83 12.81
CA ASN A 301 -0.91 3.01 13.69
C ASN A 301 -1.67 2.51 14.94
N ASP A 302 -2.99 2.66 14.94
CA ASP A 302 -3.88 2.16 15.98
C ASP A 302 -4.86 1.13 15.41
N VAL A 303 -4.60 -0.16 15.70
CA VAL A 303 -5.43 -1.27 15.21
C VAL A 303 -6.90 -1.11 15.62
N ALA A 304 -7.18 -0.58 16.82
CA ALA A 304 -8.55 -0.42 17.30
C ALA A 304 -9.32 0.65 16.52
N ALA A 305 -8.65 1.76 16.21
CA ALA A 305 -9.23 2.84 15.42
C ALA A 305 -9.53 2.38 13.99
N VAL A 306 -8.60 1.66 13.36
CA VAL A 306 -8.78 1.11 12.01
C VAL A 306 -9.89 0.04 12.00
N TYR A 307 -9.88 -0.87 12.98
CA TYR A 307 -10.92 -1.89 13.11
C TYR A 307 -12.32 -1.29 13.24
N ALA A 308 -12.49 -0.33 14.14
CA ALA A 308 -13.79 0.31 14.38
C ALA A 308 -14.33 1.03 13.14
N ALA A 309 -13.47 1.81 12.47
CA ALA A 309 -13.83 2.50 11.23
C ALA A 309 -14.19 1.50 10.11
N THR A 310 -13.43 0.42 9.98
CA THR A 310 -13.70 -0.60 8.95
C THR A 310 -14.99 -1.37 9.24
N LYS A 311 -15.24 -1.71 10.50
CA LYS A 311 -16.48 -2.38 10.90
C LYS A 311 -17.70 -1.54 10.54
N GLU A 312 -17.70 -0.25 10.88
CA GLU A 312 -18.77 0.67 10.53
C GLU A 312 -18.94 0.78 9.00
N ALA A 313 -17.84 0.91 8.27
CA ALA A 313 -17.83 0.97 6.83
C ALA A 313 -18.38 -0.31 6.17
N ALA A 314 -18.01 -1.49 6.70
CA ALA A 314 -18.51 -2.77 6.21
C ALA A 314 -20.01 -2.96 6.50
N GLU A 315 -20.48 -2.58 7.68
CA GLU A 315 -21.91 -2.60 8.03
C GLU A 315 -22.72 -1.65 7.13
N TRP A 316 -22.19 -0.45 6.86
CA TRP A 316 -22.79 0.50 5.92
C TRP A 316 -22.92 -0.08 4.51
N ALA A 317 -21.83 -0.66 4.00
CA ALA A 317 -21.78 -1.25 2.66
C ALA A 317 -22.72 -2.46 2.54
N ARG A 318 -22.72 -3.37 3.54
CA ARG A 318 -23.61 -4.55 3.56
C ARG A 318 -25.09 -4.18 3.67
N ALA A 319 -25.40 -3.05 4.28
CA ALA A 319 -26.76 -2.50 4.33
C ALA A 319 -27.21 -1.87 2.99
N GLY A 320 -26.40 -1.97 1.92
CA GLY A 320 -26.72 -1.43 0.60
C GLY A 320 -26.71 0.10 0.52
N LYS A 321 -26.06 0.77 1.48
CA LYS A 321 -26.02 2.23 1.54
C LYS A 321 -24.96 2.85 0.62
N GLY A 322 -24.07 2.03 0.04
CA GLY A 322 -23.06 2.45 -0.92
C GLY A 322 -21.63 2.42 -0.36
N PRO A 323 -20.69 3.09 -1.03
CA PRO A 323 -19.30 3.09 -0.65
C PRO A 323 -19.04 3.91 0.61
N SER A 324 -17.87 3.69 1.18
CA SER A 324 -17.30 4.48 2.28
C SER A 324 -15.80 4.65 2.08
N MET A 325 -15.20 5.57 2.84
CA MET A 325 -13.78 5.84 2.79
C MET A 325 -13.17 5.83 4.19
N ILE A 326 -11.98 5.24 4.27
CA ILE A 326 -11.15 5.28 5.47
C ILE A 326 -9.78 5.83 5.06
N GLU A 327 -9.31 6.83 5.75
CA GLU A 327 -7.96 7.36 5.62
C GLU A 327 -7.19 7.06 6.91
N GLY A 328 -6.26 6.10 6.83
CA GLY A 328 -5.35 5.79 7.91
C GLY A 328 -4.08 6.62 7.79
N LEU A 329 -3.82 7.50 8.78
CA LEU A 329 -2.58 8.24 8.84
C LEU A 329 -1.49 7.35 9.42
N THR A 330 -0.49 7.05 8.60
CA THR A 330 0.57 6.09 8.90
C THR A 330 1.93 6.57 8.38
N TYR A 331 2.95 5.72 8.40
CA TYR A 331 4.27 6.11 7.92
C TYR A 331 5.11 4.92 7.49
N ARG A 332 5.75 5.03 6.31
CA ARG A 332 6.76 4.07 5.85
C ARG A 332 8.08 4.29 6.58
N TRP A 333 8.63 3.29 7.24
CA TRP A 333 9.96 3.43 7.87
C TRP A 333 11.08 3.48 6.84
N TYR A 334 10.93 2.75 5.73
CA TYR A 334 11.88 2.76 4.62
C TYR A 334 11.48 3.78 3.54
N ASP A 335 12.35 3.99 2.54
CA ASP A 335 12.02 4.75 1.35
C ASP A 335 10.91 4.06 0.53
N HIS A 336 10.58 4.62 -0.63
CA HIS A 336 9.49 4.09 -1.45
C HIS A 336 9.73 2.63 -1.90
N SER A 337 10.95 2.33 -2.36
CA SER A 337 11.33 1.01 -2.88
C SER A 337 12.20 0.18 -1.92
N GLY A 338 12.48 0.69 -0.74
CA GLY A 338 13.30 0.01 0.27
C GLY A 338 14.81 0.02 0.02
N PHE A 339 15.30 0.60 -1.08
CA PHE A 339 16.71 0.54 -1.46
C PHE A 339 17.51 1.78 -1.12
N ALA A 340 16.97 2.99 -1.37
CA ALA A 340 17.69 4.23 -1.12
C ALA A 340 17.84 4.47 0.39
N GLY A 341 19.09 4.62 0.84
CA GLY A 341 19.42 4.77 2.25
C GLY A 341 19.21 3.53 3.12
N ALA A 342 18.60 2.46 2.60
CA ALA A 342 18.45 1.20 3.32
C ALA A 342 19.74 0.38 3.23
N ARG A 343 20.08 -0.28 4.35
CA ARG A 343 21.19 -1.26 4.43
C ARG A 343 20.64 -2.54 5.04
N ALA A 344 21.24 -3.67 4.72
CA ALA A 344 20.92 -4.94 5.38
C ALA A 344 21.00 -4.76 6.90
N GLY A 345 19.97 -5.20 7.61
CA GLY A 345 19.86 -5.03 9.06
C GLY A 345 19.51 -3.62 9.56
N ALA A 346 19.29 -2.65 8.68
CA ALA A 346 18.84 -1.31 9.09
C ALA A 346 17.34 -1.29 9.39
N ASP A 347 16.93 -0.58 10.46
CA ASP A 347 15.52 -0.49 10.88
C ASP A 347 14.72 0.51 10.05
N ALA A 348 15.40 1.52 9.46
CA ALA A 348 14.75 2.55 8.66
C ALA A 348 15.70 3.12 7.61
N ALA A 349 15.15 3.82 6.60
CA ALA A 349 15.92 4.57 5.63
C ALA A 349 16.19 5.99 6.14
N TRP A 350 17.43 6.23 6.53
CA TRP A 350 17.90 7.50 7.09
C TRP A 350 18.45 8.44 6.01
N LYS A 351 18.48 9.73 6.34
CA LYS A 351 19.12 10.79 5.54
C LYS A 351 18.56 10.89 4.11
N LEU A 352 17.28 10.62 3.94
CA LEU A 352 16.60 10.85 2.67
C LEU A 352 16.23 12.33 2.53
N PRO A 353 16.38 12.93 1.34
CA PRO A 353 16.24 14.37 1.16
C PRO A 353 14.81 14.92 1.35
N TYR A 354 13.81 14.06 1.38
CA TYR A 354 12.40 14.42 1.45
C TYR A 354 11.78 14.23 2.85
N ARG A 355 12.57 13.79 3.84
CA ARG A 355 12.13 13.63 5.23
C ARG A 355 13.28 13.75 6.22
N SER A 356 13.01 14.10 7.46
CA SER A 356 14.03 14.18 8.49
C SER A 356 14.15 12.89 9.30
N ASP A 357 15.33 12.68 9.90
CA ASP A 357 15.55 11.55 10.81
C ASP A 357 14.70 11.67 12.08
N GLU A 358 14.40 12.89 12.54
CA GLU A 358 13.50 13.19 13.68
C GLU A 358 12.08 12.72 13.37
N GLU A 359 11.60 13.01 12.16
CA GLU A 359 10.30 12.58 11.68
C GLU A 359 10.21 11.06 11.67
N VAL A 360 11.19 10.37 11.09
CA VAL A 360 11.24 8.91 11.07
C VAL A 360 11.21 8.34 12.49
N ARG A 361 12.03 8.87 13.42
CA ARG A 361 12.04 8.44 14.83
C ARG A 361 10.70 8.68 15.52
N ALA A 362 10.06 9.82 15.28
CA ALA A 362 8.76 10.14 15.86
C ALA A 362 7.70 9.11 15.45
N TRP A 363 7.72 8.66 14.18
CA TRP A 363 6.82 7.62 13.71
C TRP A 363 7.21 6.22 14.21
N MET A 364 8.49 5.89 14.27
CA MET A 364 8.96 4.62 14.84
C MET A 364 8.60 4.48 16.33
N SER A 365 8.61 5.59 17.09
CA SER A 365 8.16 5.57 18.49
C SER A 365 6.65 5.26 18.64
N ARG A 366 5.91 5.28 17.54
CA ARG A 366 4.49 4.92 17.43
C ARG A 366 4.30 3.56 16.76
N ASP A 367 5.26 2.65 16.91
CA ASP A 367 5.23 1.32 16.32
C ASP A 367 3.91 0.61 16.62
N PRO A 368 3.12 0.27 15.58
CA PRO A 368 1.81 -0.34 15.76
C PRO A 368 1.88 -1.69 16.48
N ILE A 369 2.94 -2.47 16.29
CA ILE A 369 3.11 -3.78 16.92
C ILE A 369 3.40 -3.63 18.42
N VAL A 370 4.29 -2.71 18.77
CA VAL A 370 4.63 -2.42 20.19
C VAL A 370 3.39 -1.88 20.92
N ARG A 371 2.65 -0.97 20.31
CA ARG A 371 1.41 -0.41 20.87
C ARG A 371 0.35 -1.50 21.08
N PHE A 372 0.14 -2.35 20.11
CA PHE A 372 -0.86 -3.44 20.21
C PHE A 372 -0.44 -4.49 21.25
N LYS A 373 0.84 -4.85 21.31
CA LYS A 373 1.39 -5.72 22.37
C LYS A 373 1.12 -5.15 23.77
N ALA A 374 1.45 -3.87 23.97
CA ALA A 374 1.23 -3.21 25.25
C ALA A 374 -0.25 -3.19 25.65
N TRP A 375 -1.16 -2.94 24.69
CA TRP A 375 -2.60 -2.96 24.91
C TRP A 375 -3.13 -4.36 25.27
N LEU A 376 -2.68 -5.41 24.58
CA LEU A 376 -3.06 -6.80 24.89
C LEU A 376 -2.67 -7.20 26.32
N LEU A 377 -1.47 -6.78 26.77
CA LEU A 377 -0.99 -7.03 28.13
C LEU A 377 -1.75 -6.22 29.18
N ASP A 378 -1.98 -4.93 28.93
CA ASP A 378 -2.72 -4.02 29.82
C ASP A 378 -4.16 -4.51 30.04
N LYS A 379 -4.83 -4.92 28.98
CA LYS A 379 -6.20 -5.49 29.03
C LYS A 379 -6.25 -6.94 29.52
N LYS A 380 -5.09 -7.57 29.78
CA LYS A 380 -4.98 -8.98 30.17
C LYS A 380 -5.63 -9.95 29.16
N LEU A 381 -5.62 -9.56 27.88
CA LEU A 381 -6.13 -10.36 26.77
C LEU A 381 -5.11 -11.40 26.31
N ALA A 382 -3.83 -11.17 26.62
CA ALA A 382 -2.75 -12.11 26.40
C ALA A 382 -1.71 -12.04 27.52
N THR A 383 -0.91 -13.10 27.63
CA THR A 383 0.26 -13.14 28.52
C THR A 383 1.54 -12.82 27.74
N ALA A 384 2.59 -12.38 28.44
CA ALA A 384 3.89 -12.13 27.82
C ALA A 384 4.47 -13.40 27.15
N ASN A 385 4.26 -14.56 27.75
CA ASN A 385 4.74 -15.84 27.20
C ASN A 385 4.01 -16.24 25.90
N GLU A 386 2.68 -16.03 25.84
CA GLU A 386 1.92 -16.27 24.61
C GLU A 386 2.41 -15.37 23.48
N LEU A 387 2.62 -14.08 23.74
CA LEU A 387 3.11 -13.13 22.74
C LEU A 387 4.54 -13.44 22.31
N ALA A 388 5.42 -13.78 23.24
CA ALA A 388 6.80 -14.21 22.92
C ALA A 388 6.84 -15.48 22.05
N LYS A 389 5.94 -16.43 22.34
CA LYS A 389 5.80 -17.64 21.50
C LYS A 389 5.37 -17.29 20.09
N ILE A 390 4.36 -16.42 19.92
CA ILE A 390 3.92 -15.94 18.60
C ILE A 390 5.06 -15.27 17.84
N GLU A 391 5.86 -14.45 18.52
CA GLU A 391 7.02 -13.78 17.91
C GLU A 391 8.08 -14.80 17.44
N ALA A 392 8.34 -15.87 18.21
CA ALA A 392 9.28 -16.91 17.82
C ALA A 392 8.73 -17.76 16.64
N ASP A 393 7.47 -18.17 16.74
CA ASP A 393 6.82 -18.99 15.70
C ASP A 393 6.74 -18.26 14.36
N THR A 394 6.44 -16.96 14.37
CA THR A 394 6.42 -16.13 13.15
C THR A 394 7.81 -15.98 12.53
N GLN A 395 8.88 -15.87 13.33
CA GLN A 395 10.24 -15.86 12.77
C GLN A 395 10.56 -17.20 12.11
N ALA A 396 10.28 -18.30 12.79
CA ALA A 396 10.50 -19.63 12.24
C ALA A 396 9.68 -19.86 10.94
N ALA A 397 8.46 -19.32 10.85
CA ALA A 397 7.65 -19.40 9.64
C ALA A 397 8.27 -18.63 8.48
N VAL A 398 8.78 -17.42 8.71
CA VAL A 398 9.47 -16.61 7.69
C VAL A 398 10.74 -17.31 7.22
N ASP A 399 11.57 -17.83 8.14
CA ASP A 399 12.82 -18.53 7.82
C ASP A 399 12.55 -19.79 6.97
N ARG A 400 11.50 -20.54 7.34
CA ARG A 400 11.04 -21.70 6.57
C ARG A 400 10.61 -21.29 5.16
N ALA A 401 9.84 -20.21 5.04
CA ALA A 401 9.36 -19.73 3.74
C ALA A 401 10.52 -19.35 2.80
N ILE A 402 11.56 -18.72 3.32
CA ILE A 402 12.76 -18.39 2.55
C ILE A 402 13.49 -19.67 2.10
N THR A 403 13.61 -20.65 3.00
CA THR A 403 14.22 -21.95 2.66
C THR A 403 13.42 -22.65 1.57
N PHE A 404 12.09 -22.71 1.73
CA PHE A 404 11.18 -23.27 0.71
C PHE A 404 11.36 -22.63 -0.65
N ALA A 405 11.46 -21.30 -0.69
CA ALA A 405 11.65 -20.56 -1.93
C ALA A 405 12.99 -20.89 -2.60
N ARG A 406 14.08 -20.96 -1.82
CA ARG A 406 15.42 -21.30 -2.33
C ARG A 406 15.48 -22.70 -2.92
N GLU A 407 14.80 -23.66 -2.32
CA GLU A 407 14.74 -25.06 -2.76
C GLU A 407 13.78 -25.32 -3.92
N SER A 408 12.87 -24.40 -4.16
CA SER A 408 11.87 -24.51 -5.23
C SER A 408 12.47 -24.30 -6.62
N LYS A 409 11.89 -24.97 -7.62
CA LYS A 409 12.36 -24.91 -9.02
C LYS A 409 12.00 -23.57 -9.67
N THR A 410 12.86 -23.10 -10.54
CA THR A 410 12.56 -22.00 -11.47
C THR A 410 11.59 -22.49 -12.54
N PRO A 411 10.55 -21.71 -12.91
CA PRO A 411 9.61 -22.10 -13.93
C PRO A 411 10.25 -22.19 -15.32
N ASP A 412 9.69 -23.04 -16.19
CA ASP A 412 10.11 -23.08 -17.58
C ASP A 412 9.77 -21.76 -18.29
N PRO A 413 10.74 -21.04 -18.87
CA PRO A 413 10.47 -19.80 -19.60
C PRO A 413 9.49 -19.96 -20.75
N ALA A 414 9.49 -21.12 -21.44
CA ALA A 414 8.57 -21.40 -22.55
C ALA A 414 7.12 -21.47 -22.07
N ALA A 415 6.87 -22.02 -20.88
CA ALA A 415 5.54 -22.05 -20.27
C ALA A 415 5.03 -20.63 -19.95
N GLY A 416 5.91 -19.68 -19.62
CA GLY A 416 5.55 -18.28 -19.37
C GLY A 416 4.94 -17.61 -20.60
N VAL A 417 5.47 -17.86 -21.78
CA VAL A 417 4.93 -17.34 -23.05
C VAL A 417 3.52 -17.87 -23.31
N LEU A 418 3.27 -19.14 -23.02
CA LEU A 418 1.96 -19.77 -23.22
C LEU A 418 0.91 -19.30 -22.19
N ASN A 419 1.33 -18.85 -21.01
CA ASN A 419 0.45 -18.39 -19.92
C ASN A 419 0.08 -16.90 -20.00
N THR A 420 0.43 -16.20 -21.08
CA THR A 420 0.10 -14.77 -21.25
C THR A 420 -1.39 -14.51 -21.51
N HIS A 421 -2.16 -15.54 -21.84
CA HIS A 421 -3.59 -15.45 -22.09
C HIS A 421 -4.36 -16.51 -21.30
N ALA A 422 -5.62 -16.23 -20.98
CA ALA A 422 -6.50 -17.20 -20.35
C ALA A 422 -6.73 -18.41 -21.28
N VAL A 423 -6.88 -19.58 -20.68
CA VAL A 423 -7.22 -20.80 -21.43
C VAL A 423 -8.51 -20.58 -22.24
N GLY A 424 -8.47 -20.85 -23.54
CA GLY A 424 -9.57 -20.61 -24.47
C GLY A 424 -9.58 -19.20 -25.09
N ALA A 425 -8.61 -18.35 -24.79
CA ALA A 425 -8.44 -17.04 -25.46
C ALA A 425 -8.02 -17.17 -26.94
N GLU A 426 -7.72 -18.37 -27.40
CA GLU A 426 -7.54 -18.70 -28.84
C GLU A 426 -8.72 -18.22 -29.70
N ARG A 427 -9.91 -18.11 -29.12
CA ARG A 427 -11.07 -17.49 -29.78
C ARG A 427 -10.94 -15.97 -29.98
N ALA A 428 -10.06 -15.29 -29.26
CA ALA A 428 -9.81 -13.85 -29.44
C ALA A 428 -9.14 -13.56 -30.81
N THR A 429 -8.32 -14.50 -31.32
CA THR A 429 -7.75 -14.41 -32.66
C THR A 429 -8.81 -14.46 -33.75
N GLN A 430 -9.95 -15.13 -33.50
CA GLN A 430 -11.06 -15.17 -34.44
C GLN A 430 -11.82 -13.84 -34.55
N PHE A 431 -11.75 -12.99 -33.53
CA PHE A 431 -12.36 -11.66 -33.58
C PHE A 431 -11.59 -10.72 -34.53
N TYR A 432 -10.26 -10.77 -34.48
CA TYR A 432 -9.40 -10.00 -35.42
C TYR A 432 -9.45 -10.57 -36.84
N ASN A 433 -9.56 -11.88 -37.00
CA ASN A 433 -9.69 -12.51 -38.33
C ASN A 433 -11.04 -12.22 -39.01
N ARG A 434 -12.11 -11.94 -38.25
CA ARG A 434 -13.43 -11.52 -38.79
C ARG A 434 -13.42 -10.12 -39.42
N SER A 435 -12.45 -9.30 -39.11
CA SER A 435 -12.32 -7.94 -39.65
C SER A 435 -11.43 -7.84 -40.90
N GLY A 436 -11.01 -8.95 -41.48
CA GLY A 436 -10.23 -8.96 -42.74
C GLY A 436 -8.76 -8.58 -42.57
N PHE A 437 -8.25 -8.46 -41.35
CA PHE A 437 -6.83 -8.28 -41.12
C PHE A 437 -6.14 -9.66 -41.08
N ALA A 438 -5.35 -9.95 -42.10
CA ALA A 438 -4.48 -11.12 -42.11
C ALA A 438 -3.52 -11.05 -40.91
N SER A 439 -3.52 -12.08 -40.06
CA SER A 439 -2.54 -12.20 -38.98
C SER A 439 -1.13 -12.34 -39.59
N PRO A 440 -0.15 -11.53 -39.22
CA PRO A 440 1.24 -11.69 -39.73
C PRO A 440 1.96 -12.91 -39.14
N ARG A 441 1.28 -13.84 -38.49
CA ARG A 441 1.88 -14.97 -37.75
C ARG A 441 1.51 -16.35 -38.29
N THR A 442 1.12 -16.47 -39.54
CA THR A 442 0.93 -17.78 -40.20
C THR A 442 1.88 -17.94 -41.38
N THR A 443 3.18 -17.79 -41.12
CA THR A 443 4.24 -18.39 -41.94
C THR A 443 5.35 -18.86 -41.01
#